data_29773fcdcb912c7586d069bdd8bb2eb1
#
_entry.id   29773fcdcb912c7586d069bdd8bb2eb1
#
_cell.length_a   1.000
_cell.length_b   1.000
_cell.length_c   1.000
_cell.angle_alpha   90.00
_cell.angle_beta   90.00
_cell.angle_gamma   90.00
#
_symmetry.space_group_name_H-M   'P 1'
#
loop_
_entity.id
_entity.type
_entity.pdbx_description
1 polymer ?
#
loop_
_entity_poly.entity_id
_entity_poly.type
_entity_poly.pdbx_seq_one_letter_code
_entity_poly.pdbx_strand_id
1 'polypeptide(L)'
;SLSNAIWVVPIKSNSSIGLSLSPYSDQRVSLVDQDTSYFQAFDSTYGFVRSFDRSGGILSFRISTSYKLSEKVSLGYNHSILFGSSRQNEAIFFGGSSIIQSSRARYSGILNDLYVSLSLFEGLKLFSKFTFSLKPLETAILRKYLFDDTNGNGYHDFSPPYYDFPFPDSVNTLPEKRVSKIHDPKGFKLGINKSVSDRSSLAIEIGALNDDAQNESSILVMPFSNWIKSTNSFKASLSIFPEEYSLKTLDKFSFKAGMSYLKHMLNYDNEEIVELGFSVGLGFKFKPVGNQVDLSYYFGNREYSGFEEKEFIQQIQIGISLADIWFVKRRQK
;
A
#
# COMPACT_ATOMS: atom_id res chain seq x y z
N SER A 1 -2.17 -15.28 -1.44
CA SER A 1 -2.27 -14.49 -0.20
C SER A 1 -3.65 -13.83 -0.08
N LEU A 2 -4.22 -13.81 1.12
CA LEU A 2 -5.47 -13.09 1.38
C LEU A 2 -5.20 -11.58 1.23
N SER A 3 -5.81 -10.96 0.22
CA SER A 3 -5.56 -9.55 -0.07
C SER A 3 -6.39 -8.62 0.81
N ASN A 4 -7.57 -9.03 1.24
CA ASN A 4 -8.47 -8.21 2.06
C ASN A 4 -9.54 -9.08 2.71
N ALA A 5 -9.81 -8.85 3.99
CA ALA A 5 -10.94 -9.43 4.72
C ALA A 5 -11.80 -8.30 5.27
N ILE A 6 -13.09 -8.30 4.94
CA ILE A 6 -14.03 -7.26 5.36
C ILE A 6 -15.27 -7.93 5.95
N TRP A 7 -15.70 -7.43 7.09
CA TRP A 7 -16.94 -7.82 7.76
C TRP A 7 -17.72 -6.57 8.14
N VAL A 8 -19.00 -6.50 7.77
CA VAL A 8 -19.86 -5.34 8.02
C VAL A 8 -21.17 -5.80 8.63
N VAL A 9 -21.57 -5.17 9.73
CA VAL A 9 -22.81 -5.43 10.44
C VAL A 9 -23.65 -4.17 10.53
N PRO A 10 -24.87 -4.16 10.01
CA PRO A 10 -25.82 -3.11 10.30
C PRO A 10 -26.29 -3.24 11.76
N ILE A 11 -26.20 -2.16 12.54
CA ILE A 11 -26.66 -2.15 13.94
C ILE A 11 -28.11 -1.68 13.99
N LYS A 12 -28.43 -0.65 13.23
CA LYS A 12 -29.77 -0.07 13.08
C LYS A 12 -29.99 0.32 11.62
N SER A 13 -31.18 0.79 11.30
CA SER A 13 -31.51 1.28 9.95
C SER A 13 -30.58 2.42 9.45
N ASN A 14 -29.96 3.13 10.37
CA ASN A 14 -29.13 4.31 10.09
C ASN A 14 -27.67 4.18 10.52
N SER A 15 -27.24 3.03 11.03
CA SER A 15 -25.86 2.86 11.50
C SER A 15 -25.30 1.48 11.20
N SER A 16 -23.99 1.42 10.91
CA SER A 16 -23.27 0.17 10.71
C SER A 16 -21.87 0.22 11.33
N ILE A 17 -21.34 -0.94 11.66
CA ILE A 17 -19.94 -1.15 12.04
C ILE A 17 -19.31 -2.13 11.06
N GLY A 18 -18.07 -1.87 10.68
CA GLY A 18 -17.27 -2.74 9.84
C GLY A 18 -15.91 -3.00 10.47
N LEU A 19 -15.39 -4.20 10.22
CA LEU A 19 -14.02 -4.60 10.53
C LEU A 19 -13.34 -5.01 9.24
N SER A 20 -12.10 -4.58 9.05
CA SER A 20 -11.32 -5.06 7.91
C SER A 20 -9.86 -5.25 8.26
N LEU A 21 -9.24 -6.23 7.61
CA LEU A 21 -7.80 -6.47 7.64
C LEU A 21 -7.31 -6.43 6.20
N SER A 22 -6.35 -5.56 5.92
CA SER A 22 -5.81 -5.38 4.58
C SER A 22 -4.33 -5.02 4.64
N PRO A 23 -3.53 -5.32 3.60
CA PRO A 23 -2.20 -4.76 3.48
C PRO A 23 -2.29 -3.23 3.35
N TYR A 24 -1.42 -2.53 4.06
CA TYR A 24 -1.27 -1.09 3.99
C TYR A 24 -0.10 -0.69 3.08
N SER A 25 1.04 -1.35 3.28
CA SER A 25 2.23 -1.14 2.47
C SER A 25 2.98 -2.45 2.30
N ASP A 26 3.34 -2.76 1.06
CA ASP A 26 4.25 -3.85 0.74
C ASP A 26 5.68 -3.31 0.79
N GLN A 27 6.54 -3.97 1.55
CA GLN A 27 7.94 -3.57 1.75
C GLN A 27 8.91 -4.48 0.98
N ARG A 28 8.39 -5.34 0.11
CA ARG A 28 9.24 -6.27 -0.65
C ARG A 28 9.98 -5.51 -1.75
N VAL A 29 11.29 -5.65 -1.72
CA VAL A 29 12.18 -5.14 -2.76
C VAL A 29 13.42 -6.03 -2.83
N SER A 30 13.89 -6.31 -4.03
CA SER A 30 15.14 -7.03 -4.29
C SER A 30 15.91 -6.26 -5.35
N LEU A 31 17.10 -5.82 -5.00
CA LEU A 31 17.98 -5.04 -5.85
C LEU A 31 19.37 -5.64 -5.82
N VAL A 32 20.00 -5.71 -6.97
CA VAL A 32 21.40 -6.10 -7.14
C VAL A 32 22.07 -5.01 -7.95
N ASP A 33 23.23 -4.55 -7.49
CA ASP A 33 24.00 -3.59 -8.26
C ASP A 33 24.36 -4.22 -9.63
N GLN A 34 24.07 -3.51 -10.70
CA GLN A 34 24.37 -3.97 -12.07
C GLN A 34 25.86 -3.85 -12.36
N ASP A 35 26.51 -2.87 -11.75
CA ASP A 35 27.93 -2.59 -11.94
C ASP A 35 28.76 -3.10 -10.76
N THR A 36 29.91 -3.67 -11.07
CA THR A 36 30.89 -4.05 -10.06
C THR A 36 31.55 -2.78 -9.50
N SER A 37 31.36 -2.55 -8.22
CA SER A 37 32.11 -1.50 -7.50
C SER A 37 33.51 -2.02 -7.15
N TYR A 38 34.47 -1.11 -7.04
CA TYR A 38 35.87 -1.47 -6.76
C TYR A 38 36.36 -0.74 -5.53
N PHE A 39 37.12 -1.44 -4.71
CA PHE A 39 37.88 -0.81 -3.64
C PHE A 39 39.34 -1.25 -3.70
N GLN A 40 40.24 -0.38 -3.24
CA GLN A 40 41.68 -0.63 -3.19
C GLN A 40 42.05 -1.01 -1.76
N ALA A 41 42.70 -2.15 -1.60
CA ALA A 41 43.27 -2.58 -0.33
C ALA A 41 44.70 -3.05 -0.58
N PHE A 42 45.67 -2.44 0.13
CA PHE A 42 47.09 -2.62 -0.13
C PHE A 42 47.42 -2.28 -1.60
N ASP A 43 48.08 -3.14 -2.31
CA ASP A 43 48.44 -2.96 -3.72
C ASP A 43 47.47 -3.65 -4.70
N SER A 44 46.32 -4.06 -4.22
CA SER A 44 45.35 -4.82 -5.00
C SER A 44 43.98 -4.13 -5.06
N THR A 45 43.33 -4.22 -6.23
CA THR A 45 41.99 -3.73 -6.47
C THR A 45 41.02 -4.89 -6.45
N TYR A 46 39.99 -4.80 -5.60
CA TYR A 46 38.97 -5.83 -5.44
C TYR A 46 37.63 -5.31 -5.97
N GLY A 47 36.98 -6.12 -6.80
CA GLY A 47 35.63 -5.88 -7.26
C GLY A 47 34.62 -6.51 -6.29
N PHE A 48 33.50 -5.82 -6.02
CA PHE A 48 32.39 -6.32 -5.23
C PHE A 48 31.04 -5.92 -5.82
N VAL A 49 30.05 -6.74 -5.58
CA VAL A 49 28.65 -6.51 -5.95
C VAL A 49 27.83 -6.43 -4.68
N ARG A 50 26.92 -5.48 -4.61
CA ARG A 50 25.97 -5.36 -3.50
C ARG A 50 24.61 -5.92 -3.90
N SER A 51 23.98 -6.63 -2.99
CA SER A 51 22.56 -6.95 -3.07
C SER A 51 21.81 -6.45 -1.85
N PHE A 52 20.55 -6.20 -2.08
CA PHE A 52 19.65 -5.64 -1.11
C PHE A 52 18.30 -6.34 -1.23
N ASP A 53 17.96 -7.15 -0.24
CA ASP A 53 16.71 -7.89 -0.19
C ASP A 53 15.89 -7.49 1.03
N ARG A 54 14.67 -7.04 0.80
CA ARG A 54 13.70 -6.76 1.85
C ARG A 54 12.43 -7.55 1.62
N SER A 55 11.91 -8.12 2.69
CA SER A 55 10.64 -8.85 2.72
C SER A 55 9.77 -8.41 3.88
N GLY A 56 8.45 -8.60 3.74
CA GLY A 56 7.48 -8.24 4.76
C GLY A 56 6.66 -7.02 4.38
N GLY A 57 5.98 -6.40 5.35
CA GLY A 57 5.10 -5.27 5.08
C GLY A 57 4.35 -4.79 6.30
N ILE A 58 3.47 -3.84 6.06
CA ILE A 58 2.61 -3.21 7.05
C ILE A 58 1.17 -3.60 6.74
N LEU A 59 0.47 -4.09 7.73
CA LEU A 59 -0.96 -4.40 7.70
C LEU A 59 -1.75 -3.30 8.38
N SER A 60 -2.98 -3.13 7.96
CA SER A 60 -3.98 -2.25 8.56
C SER A 60 -5.15 -3.08 9.08
N PHE A 61 -5.36 -3.07 10.39
CA PHE A 61 -6.60 -3.49 10.99
C PHE A 61 -7.49 -2.25 11.18
N ARG A 62 -8.64 -2.22 10.52
CA ARG A 62 -9.51 -1.06 10.47
C ARG A 62 -10.85 -1.36 11.11
N ILE A 63 -11.26 -0.46 12.00
CA ILE A 63 -12.61 -0.39 12.57
C ILE A 63 -13.31 0.78 11.90
N SER A 64 -14.43 0.50 11.24
CA SER A 64 -15.22 1.48 10.50
C SER A 64 -16.57 1.64 11.13
N THR A 65 -17.03 2.87 11.27
CA THR A 65 -18.39 3.18 11.71
C THR A 65 -19.04 4.10 10.70
N SER A 66 -20.32 3.90 10.45
CA SER A 66 -21.09 4.84 9.64
C SER A 66 -22.41 5.17 10.32
N TYR A 67 -22.85 6.40 10.14
CA TYR A 67 -24.08 6.92 10.68
C TYR A 67 -24.79 7.81 9.67
N LYS A 68 -26.02 7.51 9.35
CA LYS A 68 -26.89 8.32 8.50
C LYS A 68 -27.61 9.33 9.39
N LEU A 69 -27.12 10.56 9.39
CA LEU A 69 -27.65 11.66 10.19
C LEU A 69 -29.02 12.11 9.70
N SER A 70 -29.20 12.13 8.38
CA SER A 70 -30.46 12.41 7.70
C SER A 70 -30.48 11.66 6.36
N GLU A 71 -31.58 11.76 5.60
CA GLU A 71 -31.61 11.18 4.25
C GLU A 71 -30.57 11.78 3.32
N LYS A 72 -30.15 13.01 3.59
CA LYS A 72 -29.18 13.74 2.77
C LYS A 72 -27.75 13.66 3.28
N VAL A 73 -27.54 13.38 4.58
CA VAL A 73 -26.22 13.47 5.21
C VAL A 73 -25.84 12.14 5.84
N SER A 74 -24.69 11.62 5.46
CA SER A 74 -24.06 10.47 6.09
C SER A 74 -22.66 10.80 6.55
N LEU A 75 -22.31 10.32 7.74
CA LEU A 75 -20.99 10.47 8.34
C LEU A 75 -20.33 9.10 8.45
N GLY A 76 -19.04 9.04 8.30
CA GLY A 76 -18.24 7.84 8.48
C GLY A 76 -16.96 8.15 9.23
N TYR A 77 -16.49 7.18 9.99
CA TYR A 77 -15.22 7.25 10.68
C TYR A 77 -14.50 5.90 10.59
N ASN A 78 -13.23 5.95 10.21
CA ASN A 78 -12.35 4.80 10.23
C ASN A 78 -11.22 5.03 11.22
N HIS A 79 -10.98 4.03 12.05
CA HIS A 79 -9.85 3.91 12.94
C HIS A 79 -8.97 2.76 12.45
N SER A 80 -7.77 3.04 12.01
CA SER A 80 -6.85 2.08 11.39
C SER A 80 -5.62 1.91 12.28
N ILE A 81 -5.43 0.71 12.80
CA ILE A 81 -4.24 0.32 13.55
C ILE A 81 -3.26 -0.28 12.54
N LEU A 82 -2.12 0.35 12.39
CA LEU A 82 -1.02 -0.10 11.52
C LEU A 82 -0.05 -0.93 12.33
N PHE A 83 0.30 -2.11 11.84
CA PHE A 83 1.26 -3.01 12.46
C PHE A 83 1.92 -3.90 11.42
N GLY A 84 3.08 -4.42 11.74
CA GLY A 84 3.77 -5.31 10.82
C GLY A 84 5.27 -5.38 11.10
N SER A 85 5.96 -6.08 10.24
CA SER A 85 7.41 -6.15 10.28
C SER A 85 7.99 -6.40 8.90
N SER A 86 9.20 -5.89 8.68
CA SER A 86 10.03 -6.25 7.53
C SER A 86 11.37 -6.78 8.00
N ARG A 87 11.93 -7.72 7.23
CA ARG A 87 13.30 -8.18 7.35
C ARG A 87 14.05 -7.70 6.12
N GLN A 88 15.29 -7.32 6.32
CA GLN A 88 16.18 -6.83 5.29
C GLN A 88 17.53 -7.47 5.44
N ASN A 89 18.10 -7.90 4.33
CA ASN A 89 19.47 -8.38 4.20
C ASN A 89 20.20 -7.50 3.18
N GLU A 90 21.32 -6.98 3.59
CA GLU A 90 22.29 -6.29 2.73
C GLU A 90 23.51 -7.22 2.61
N ALA A 91 23.88 -7.59 1.40
CA ALA A 91 25.02 -8.45 1.16
C ALA A 91 26.02 -7.77 0.23
N ILE A 92 27.30 -7.96 0.54
CA ILE A 92 28.44 -7.59 -0.29
C ILE A 92 29.15 -8.86 -0.69
N PHE A 93 29.24 -9.10 -2.00
CA PHE A 93 29.88 -10.28 -2.58
C PHE A 93 31.26 -9.91 -3.13
N PHE A 94 32.31 -10.57 -2.67
CA PHE A 94 33.65 -10.40 -3.20
C PHE A 94 34.48 -11.68 -3.03
N GLY A 95 35.30 -12.01 -4.03
CA GLY A 95 36.27 -13.12 -3.94
C GLY A 95 35.68 -14.49 -3.60
N GLY A 96 34.40 -14.72 -3.91
CA GLY A 96 33.69 -15.98 -3.59
C GLY A 96 33.10 -16.07 -2.19
N SER A 97 33.25 -15.02 -1.38
CA SER A 97 32.61 -14.88 -0.06
C SER A 97 31.56 -13.79 -0.06
N SER A 98 30.64 -13.85 0.89
CA SER A 98 29.65 -12.79 1.12
C SER A 98 29.67 -12.31 2.56
N ILE A 99 29.53 -11.00 2.72
CA ILE A 99 29.37 -10.38 4.04
C ILE A 99 27.95 -9.82 4.11
N ILE A 100 27.21 -10.22 5.13
CA ILE A 100 25.79 -9.89 5.26
C ILE A 100 25.54 -9.07 6.52
N GLN A 101 24.66 -8.06 6.38
CA GLN A 101 24.01 -7.39 7.49
C GLN A 101 22.50 -7.64 7.44
N SER A 102 21.99 -8.33 8.45
CA SER A 102 20.56 -8.52 8.64
C SER A 102 19.97 -7.48 9.57
N SER A 103 18.77 -6.98 9.23
CA SER A 103 17.99 -6.11 10.10
C SER A 103 16.52 -6.52 10.11
N ARG A 104 15.83 -6.20 11.21
CA ARG A 104 14.39 -6.38 11.35
C ARG A 104 13.76 -5.07 11.82
N ALA A 105 12.80 -4.59 11.06
CA ALA A 105 11.99 -3.45 11.44
C ALA A 105 10.61 -3.91 11.89
N ARG A 106 10.09 -3.32 12.98
CA ARG A 106 8.72 -3.48 13.46
C ARG A 106 8.01 -2.16 13.34
N TYR A 107 6.78 -2.19 12.88
CA TYR A 107 5.99 -1.00 12.60
C TYR A 107 4.79 -0.92 13.53
N SER A 108 4.47 0.28 14.03
CA SER A 108 3.24 0.57 14.74
C SER A 108 2.78 2.00 14.51
N GLY A 109 1.47 2.20 14.32
CA GLY A 109 0.89 3.51 14.10
C GLY A 109 -0.63 3.48 14.12
N ILE A 110 -1.26 4.67 14.15
CA ILE A 110 -2.72 4.81 14.14
C ILE A 110 -3.10 5.93 13.17
N LEU A 111 -3.89 5.57 12.16
CA LEU A 111 -4.46 6.49 11.19
C LEU A 111 -5.97 6.57 11.37
N ASN A 112 -6.52 7.74 11.08
CA ASN A 112 -7.95 7.97 11.12
C ASN A 112 -8.42 8.64 9.84
N ASP A 113 -9.61 8.26 9.40
CA ASP A 113 -10.29 8.90 8.30
C ASP A 113 -11.69 9.34 8.77
N LEU A 114 -12.03 10.58 8.50
CA LEU A 114 -13.39 11.11 8.62
C LEU A 114 -14.01 11.21 7.22
N TYR A 115 -15.24 10.80 7.11
CA TYR A 115 -16.00 10.85 5.85
C TYR A 115 -17.28 11.63 6.05
N VAL A 116 -17.60 12.46 5.07
CA VAL A 116 -18.89 13.12 4.97
C VAL A 116 -19.44 12.89 3.57
N SER A 117 -20.68 12.47 3.48
CA SER A 117 -21.38 12.34 2.20
C SER A 117 -22.69 13.13 2.25
N LEU A 118 -22.91 13.95 1.22
CA LEU A 118 -24.09 14.80 1.07
C LEU A 118 -24.82 14.42 -0.21
N SER A 119 -26.08 14.02 -0.12
CA SER A 119 -26.97 13.82 -1.26
C SER A 119 -27.70 15.13 -1.51
N LEU A 120 -27.31 15.88 -2.56
CA LEU A 120 -27.87 17.20 -2.85
C LEU A 120 -29.24 17.09 -3.50
N PHE A 121 -29.37 16.26 -4.51
CA PHE A 121 -30.60 15.94 -5.20
C PHE A 121 -30.49 14.52 -5.80
N GLU A 122 -31.54 14.06 -6.43
CA GLU A 122 -31.59 12.71 -6.98
C GLU A 122 -30.43 12.46 -7.96
N GLY A 123 -29.65 11.43 -7.64
CA GLY A 123 -28.50 11.02 -8.43
C GLY A 123 -27.22 11.86 -8.25
N LEU A 124 -27.19 12.93 -7.43
CA LEU A 124 -25.96 13.70 -7.17
C LEU A 124 -25.52 13.60 -5.71
N LYS A 125 -24.31 13.08 -5.49
CA LYS A 125 -23.70 12.97 -4.16
C LYS A 125 -22.35 13.69 -4.16
N LEU A 126 -22.13 14.53 -3.16
CA LEU A 126 -20.82 15.03 -2.79
C LEU A 126 -20.24 14.13 -1.70
N PHE A 127 -18.96 13.89 -1.74
CA PHE A 127 -18.26 13.19 -0.67
C PHE A 127 -16.95 13.89 -0.32
N SER A 128 -16.59 13.82 0.93
CA SER A 128 -15.31 14.28 1.40
C SER A 128 -14.69 13.23 2.33
N LYS A 129 -13.37 13.17 2.31
CA LYS A 129 -12.56 12.37 3.21
C LYS A 129 -11.47 13.26 3.79
N PHE A 130 -11.28 13.19 5.09
CA PHE A 130 -10.16 13.80 5.78
C PHE A 130 -9.35 12.72 6.48
N THR A 131 -8.05 12.65 6.18
CA THR A 131 -7.10 11.67 6.75
C THR A 131 -6.14 12.37 7.68
N PHE A 132 -5.89 11.79 8.86
CA PHE A 132 -4.90 12.27 9.82
C PHE A 132 -4.39 11.11 10.68
N SER A 133 -3.17 11.23 11.19
CA SER A 133 -2.63 10.28 12.14
C SER A 133 -2.85 10.76 13.56
N LEU A 134 -3.38 9.89 14.44
CA LEU A 134 -3.37 10.09 15.89
C LEU A 134 -2.02 9.70 16.47
N LYS A 135 -1.46 8.63 15.97
CA LYS A 135 -0.12 8.18 16.26
C LYS A 135 0.59 7.96 14.93
N PRO A 136 1.53 8.85 14.57
CA PRO A 136 2.34 8.65 13.38
C PRO A 136 2.96 7.25 13.36
N LEU A 137 3.18 6.72 12.17
CA LEU A 137 3.85 5.43 12.04
C LEU A 137 5.26 5.56 12.59
N GLU A 138 5.61 4.68 13.51
CA GLU A 138 6.95 4.53 14.08
C GLU A 138 7.54 3.19 13.69
N THR A 139 8.85 3.11 13.68
CA THR A 139 9.57 1.86 13.48
C THR A 139 10.62 1.62 14.57
N ALA A 140 10.72 0.38 14.98
CA ALA A 140 11.78 -0.11 15.85
C ALA A 140 12.67 -1.05 15.02
N ILE A 141 13.94 -0.67 14.82
CA ILE A 141 14.90 -1.38 13.98
C ILE A 141 15.92 -2.08 14.85
N LEU A 142 16.01 -3.38 14.71
CA LEU A 142 17.04 -4.22 15.29
C LEU A 142 17.97 -4.67 14.19
N ARG A 143 19.25 -4.28 14.28
CA ARG A 143 20.31 -4.70 13.35
C ARG A 143 21.19 -5.74 14.02
N LYS A 144 21.62 -6.73 13.25
CA LYS A 144 22.72 -7.62 13.64
C LYS A 144 24.05 -7.03 13.19
N TYR A 145 25.11 -7.43 13.85
CA TYR A 145 26.45 -7.16 13.33
C TYR A 145 26.67 -7.87 11.98
N LEU A 146 27.60 -7.36 11.21
CA LEU A 146 28.06 -8.01 9.99
C LEU A 146 28.57 -9.42 10.28
N PHE A 147 28.26 -10.36 9.45
CA PHE A 147 28.76 -11.73 9.50
C PHE A 147 29.14 -12.23 8.11
N ASP A 148 30.07 -13.17 8.07
CA ASP A 148 30.48 -13.85 6.85
C ASP A 148 29.55 -15.03 6.61
N ASP A 149 28.83 -15.00 5.49
CA ASP A 149 27.93 -16.09 5.08
C ASP A 149 28.69 -17.02 4.13
N THR A 150 29.36 -18.02 4.70
CA THR A 150 30.25 -18.90 3.95
C THR A 150 29.55 -19.84 2.97
N ASN A 151 28.28 -20.12 3.19
CA ASN A 151 27.47 -20.99 2.30
C ASN A 151 26.45 -20.27 1.45
N GLY A 152 26.32 -18.92 1.59
CA GLY A 152 25.45 -18.09 0.77
C GLY A 152 23.94 -18.28 1.04
N ASN A 153 23.56 -18.79 2.21
CA ASN A 153 22.15 -19.07 2.52
C ASN A 153 21.38 -17.86 3.08
N GLY A 154 22.07 -16.75 3.38
CA GLY A 154 21.46 -15.52 3.93
C GLY A 154 21.13 -15.56 5.41
N TYR A 155 21.57 -16.60 6.12
CA TYR A 155 21.37 -16.78 7.56
C TYR A 155 22.71 -16.94 8.25
N HIS A 156 22.77 -16.59 9.52
CA HIS A 156 23.94 -16.81 10.34
C HIS A 156 23.93 -18.25 10.88
N ASP A 157 24.83 -19.07 10.41
CA ASP A 157 24.94 -20.49 10.78
C ASP A 157 25.85 -20.70 12.00
N PHE A 158 25.33 -21.46 12.95
CA PHE A 158 25.98 -21.70 14.25
C PHE A 158 26.43 -23.16 14.46
N SER A 159 26.26 -23.99 13.45
CA SER A 159 26.51 -25.43 13.58
C SER A 159 27.23 -26.02 12.37
N PRO A 160 27.95 -27.13 12.56
CA PRO A 160 28.59 -27.82 11.44
C PRO A 160 27.58 -28.20 10.35
N PRO A 161 27.99 -28.28 9.09
CA PRO A 161 29.37 -28.15 8.62
C PRO A 161 29.83 -26.71 8.38
N TYR A 162 28.92 -25.73 8.50
CA TYR A 162 29.21 -24.33 8.20
C TYR A 162 29.13 -23.49 9.48
N TYR A 163 30.15 -22.73 9.73
CA TYR A 163 30.18 -21.74 10.81
C TYR A 163 30.44 -20.38 10.20
N ASP A 164 29.56 -19.44 10.47
CA ASP A 164 29.74 -18.07 10.06
C ASP A 164 30.42 -17.25 11.14
N PHE A 165 31.28 -16.33 10.75
CA PHE A 165 31.98 -15.43 11.64
C PHE A 165 31.34 -14.04 11.66
N PRO A 166 31.31 -13.36 12.82
CA PRO A 166 31.81 -13.81 14.13
C PRO A 166 30.94 -14.93 14.73
N PHE A 167 31.54 -15.70 15.62
CA PHE A 167 30.82 -16.77 16.31
C PHE A 167 29.59 -16.27 17.10
N PRO A 168 28.59 -17.16 17.39
CA PRO A 168 27.34 -16.80 18.05
C PRO A 168 27.49 -15.99 19.33
N ASP A 169 28.49 -16.34 20.16
CA ASP A 169 28.73 -15.68 21.44
C ASP A 169 29.20 -14.23 21.29
N SER A 170 29.73 -13.88 20.13
CA SER A 170 30.15 -12.51 19.81
C SER A 170 29.16 -11.76 18.91
N VAL A 171 28.13 -12.45 18.43
CA VAL A 171 27.07 -11.81 17.62
C VAL A 171 26.10 -11.10 18.54
N ASN A 172 26.47 -9.94 19.00
CA ASN A 172 25.53 -9.06 19.67
C ASN A 172 24.67 -8.34 18.65
N THR A 173 23.40 -8.15 18.99
CA THR A 173 22.56 -7.21 18.27
C THR A 173 22.96 -5.78 18.63
N LEU A 174 22.99 -4.91 17.64
CA LEU A 174 23.11 -3.48 17.91
C LEU A 174 21.89 -3.00 18.73
N PRO A 175 22.02 -1.96 19.54
CA PRO A 175 20.89 -1.40 20.29
C PRO A 175 19.72 -1.15 19.35
N GLU A 176 18.50 -1.47 19.81
CA GLU A 176 17.28 -1.18 19.06
C GLU A 176 17.18 0.33 18.82
N LYS A 177 17.12 0.73 17.56
CA LYS A 177 16.92 2.12 17.17
C LYS A 177 15.45 2.34 16.88
N ARG A 178 14.85 3.32 17.57
CA ARG A 178 13.46 3.72 17.36
C ARG A 178 13.40 5.03 16.61
N VAL A 179 12.57 5.07 15.59
CA VAL A 179 12.27 6.26 14.81
C VAL A 179 10.79 6.53 14.92
N SER A 180 10.46 7.65 15.49
CA SER A 180 9.11 8.19 15.46
C SER A 180 8.85 8.89 14.11
N LYS A 181 7.61 8.92 13.67
CA LYS A 181 7.19 9.70 12.49
C LYS A 181 7.84 9.30 11.16
N ILE A 182 7.96 8.02 10.87
CA ILE A 182 8.37 7.58 9.52
C ILE A 182 7.25 7.79 8.48
N HIS A 183 6.00 7.99 8.92
CA HIS A 183 4.86 8.31 8.08
C HIS A 183 3.79 9.00 8.94
N ASP A 184 3.48 10.25 8.63
CA ASP A 184 2.50 11.09 9.35
C ASP A 184 1.59 11.80 8.35
N PRO A 185 0.71 11.06 7.66
CA PRO A 185 -0.10 11.59 6.58
C PRO A 185 -1.23 12.48 7.11
N LYS A 186 -1.37 13.64 6.48
CA LYS A 186 -2.49 14.55 6.63
C LYS A 186 -3.02 14.91 5.26
N GLY A 187 -4.30 14.77 5.04
CA GLY A 187 -4.82 15.05 3.72
C GLY A 187 -6.34 15.11 3.65
N PHE A 188 -6.79 15.58 2.54
CA PHE A 188 -8.21 15.61 2.22
C PHE A 188 -8.46 15.10 0.81
N LYS A 189 -9.68 14.64 0.59
CA LYS A 189 -10.22 14.30 -0.71
C LYS A 189 -11.64 14.84 -0.78
N LEU A 190 -11.96 15.43 -1.92
CA LEU A 190 -13.30 15.91 -2.24
C LEU A 190 -13.73 15.30 -3.56
N GLY A 191 -14.96 14.91 -3.67
CA GLY A 191 -15.44 14.35 -4.92
C GLY A 191 -16.95 14.48 -5.09
N ILE A 192 -17.33 14.28 -6.33
CA ILE A 192 -18.71 14.32 -6.80
C ILE A 192 -18.99 13.00 -7.48
N ASN A 193 -20.12 12.40 -7.16
CA ASN A 193 -20.63 11.22 -7.85
C ASN A 193 -22.02 11.56 -8.38
N LYS A 194 -22.22 11.41 -9.69
CA LYS A 194 -23.49 11.63 -10.38
C LYS A 194 -23.94 10.34 -11.03
N SER A 195 -25.12 9.86 -10.67
CA SER A 195 -25.81 8.82 -11.43
C SER A 195 -26.29 9.40 -12.75
N VAL A 196 -25.81 8.86 -13.86
CA VAL A 196 -26.19 9.25 -15.23
C VAL A 196 -27.41 8.45 -15.67
N SER A 197 -27.52 7.22 -15.20
CA SER A 197 -28.67 6.34 -15.35
C SER A 197 -28.75 5.40 -14.12
N ASP A 198 -29.78 4.55 -14.07
CA ASP A 198 -29.94 3.57 -12.98
C ASP A 198 -28.73 2.64 -12.85
N ARG A 199 -27.98 2.42 -13.92
CA ARG A 199 -26.84 1.53 -14.00
C ARG A 199 -25.51 2.22 -14.23
N SER A 200 -25.47 3.53 -14.42
CA SER A 200 -24.24 4.24 -14.71
C SER A 200 -23.99 5.42 -13.79
N SER A 201 -22.75 5.60 -13.39
CA SER A 201 -22.32 6.73 -12.57
C SER A 201 -21.01 7.32 -13.08
N LEU A 202 -20.90 8.62 -12.97
CA LEU A 202 -19.70 9.42 -13.19
C LEU A 202 -19.20 9.93 -11.85
N ALA A 203 -17.92 9.73 -11.56
CA ALA A 203 -17.30 10.28 -10.36
C ALA A 203 -16.06 11.10 -10.72
N ILE A 204 -15.88 12.21 -10.02
CA ILE A 204 -14.70 13.08 -10.10
C ILE A 204 -14.20 13.26 -8.66
N GLU A 205 -12.92 13.09 -8.44
CA GLU A 205 -12.25 13.24 -7.14
C GLU A 205 -11.01 14.10 -7.29
N ILE A 206 -10.83 15.04 -6.37
CA ILE A 206 -9.57 15.77 -6.15
C ILE A 206 -9.07 15.47 -4.75
N GLY A 207 -7.76 15.46 -4.56
CA GLY A 207 -7.19 15.20 -3.26
C GLY A 207 -5.81 15.80 -3.10
N ALA A 208 -5.47 16.10 -1.86
CA ALA A 208 -4.14 16.47 -1.45
C ALA A 208 -3.77 15.69 -0.18
N LEU A 209 -2.58 15.13 -0.16
CA LEU A 209 -2.01 14.41 0.95
C LEU A 209 -0.60 14.96 1.21
N ASN A 210 -0.31 15.34 2.43
CA ASN A 210 1.02 15.72 2.89
C ASN A 210 1.49 14.69 3.93
N ASP A 211 2.75 14.34 3.87
CA ASP A 211 3.40 13.48 4.84
C ASP A 211 4.45 14.29 5.61
N ASP A 212 4.17 14.54 6.89
CA ASP A 212 5.09 15.26 7.79
C ASP A 212 6.14 14.31 8.41
N ALA A 213 6.57 13.28 7.68
CA ALA A 213 7.58 12.34 8.13
C ALA A 213 8.88 13.04 8.51
N GLN A 214 9.52 12.58 9.58
CA GLN A 214 10.86 13.00 9.96
C GLN A 214 11.88 12.14 9.26
N ASN A 215 12.80 12.80 8.54
CA ASN A 215 13.87 12.11 7.89
C ASN A 215 15.07 11.92 8.82
N GLU A 216 15.21 10.72 9.34
CA GLU A 216 16.53 10.26 9.75
C GLU A 216 17.05 9.32 8.66
N SER A 217 17.63 9.89 7.61
CA SER A 217 18.10 9.18 6.40
C SER A 217 19.04 7.99 6.70
N SER A 218 19.71 8.01 7.84
CA SER A 218 20.59 6.92 8.29
C SER A 218 19.86 5.66 8.74
N ILE A 219 18.51 5.67 8.79
CA ILE A 219 17.71 4.62 9.39
C ILE A 219 16.80 3.99 8.37
N LEU A 220 16.30 4.79 7.45
CA LEU A 220 15.60 4.27 6.31
C LEU A 220 16.64 3.65 5.41
N VAL A 221 16.53 2.43 5.37
CA VAL A 221 17.39 1.52 4.74
C VAL A 221 17.55 1.85 3.28
N MET A 222 18.79 1.99 2.89
CA MET A 222 19.20 1.95 1.51
C MET A 222 18.31 1.03 0.64
N PRO A 223 18.12 1.30 -0.64
CA PRO A 223 18.90 2.25 -1.43
C PRO A 223 18.28 3.65 -1.51
N PHE A 224 17.10 3.88 -0.92
CA PHE A 224 16.38 5.13 -1.13
C PHE A 224 16.39 6.01 0.12
N SER A 225 17.02 7.16 0.00
CA SER A 225 16.97 8.25 0.99
C SER A 225 15.80 9.21 0.76
N ASN A 226 15.03 9.00 -0.31
CA ASN A 226 14.00 9.92 -0.75
C ASN A 226 12.60 9.31 -0.58
N TRP A 227 11.60 10.10 -0.22
CA TRP A 227 10.20 9.67 -0.10
C TRP A 227 9.24 10.74 -0.58
N ILE A 228 8.00 10.36 -0.81
CA ILE A 228 6.95 11.28 -1.24
C ILE A 228 6.49 12.12 -0.05
N LYS A 229 6.80 13.42 -0.09
CA LYS A 229 6.38 14.41 0.91
C LYS A 229 4.95 14.86 0.71
N SER A 230 4.53 15.04 -0.53
CA SER A 230 3.14 15.41 -0.83
C SER A 230 2.65 14.79 -2.12
N THR A 231 1.35 14.60 -2.21
CA THR A 231 0.66 14.07 -3.39
C THR A 231 -0.59 14.88 -3.66
N ASN A 232 -0.66 15.49 -4.83
CA ASN A 232 -1.89 16.04 -5.36
C ASN A 232 -2.48 15.08 -6.38
N SER A 233 -3.78 14.85 -6.32
CA SER A 233 -4.47 13.89 -7.18
C SER A 233 -5.72 14.47 -7.81
N PHE A 234 -5.93 14.13 -9.08
CA PHE A 234 -7.18 14.28 -9.77
C PHE A 234 -7.57 12.94 -10.38
N LYS A 235 -8.81 12.52 -10.18
CA LYS A 235 -9.32 11.27 -10.72
C LYS A 235 -10.71 11.49 -11.29
N ALA A 236 -10.97 10.89 -12.45
CA ALA A 236 -12.29 10.82 -13.04
C ALA A 236 -12.59 9.37 -13.41
N SER A 237 -13.82 8.92 -13.20
CA SER A 237 -14.22 7.55 -13.52
C SER A 237 -15.67 7.46 -13.96
N LEU A 238 -15.90 6.58 -14.93
CA LEU A 238 -17.21 6.16 -15.38
C LEU A 238 -17.39 4.69 -15.02
N SER A 239 -18.54 4.35 -14.41
CA SER A 239 -18.86 2.98 -14.03
C SER A 239 -20.25 2.61 -14.54
N ILE A 240 -20.36 1.43 -15.14
CA ILE A 240 -21.62 0.80 -15.51
C ILE A 240 -21.76 -0.44 -14.66
N PHE A 241 -22.82 -0.52 -13.85
CA PHE A 241 -23.05 -1.61 -12.91
C PHE A 241 -23.87 -2.74 -13.53
N PRO A 242 -23.67 -3.98 -13.08
CA PRO A 242 -24.50 -5.10 -13.52
C PRO A 242 -25.90 -4.98 -12.93
N GLU A 243 -26.88 -5.50 -13.64
CA GLU A 243 -28.25 -5.62 -13.15
C GLU A 243 -28.36 -6.84 -12.23
N GLU A 244 -28.90 -6.64 -11.01
CA GLU A 244 -28.85 -7.69 -9.97
C GLU A 244 -29.64 -8.95 -10.29
N TYR A 245 -30.77 -8.78 -10.94
CA TYR A 245 -31.76 -9.87 -11.14
C TYR A 245 -32.04 -10.15 -12.61
N SER A 246 -31.26 -9.61 -13.54
CA SER A 246 -31.45 -9.87 -14.97
C SER A 246 -31.11 -11.30 -15.35
N LEU A 247 -31.96 -11.91 -16.15
CA LEU A 247 -31.72 -13.22 -16.77
C LEU A 247 -30.80 -13.11 -18.00
N LYS A 248 -30.63 -11.89 -18.55
CA LYS A 248 -29.75 -11.66 -19.70
C LYS A 248 -28.30 -11.65 -19.27
N THR A 249 -27.48 -12.42 -19.96
CA THR A 249 -26.05 -12.54 -19.64
C THR A 249 -25.29 -11.20 -19.76
N LEU A 250 -25.63 -10.37 -20.74
CA LEU A 250 -24.99 -9.05 -20.94
C LEU A 250 -25.23 -8.08 -19.77
N ASP A 251 -26.37 -8.17 -19.09
CA ASP A 251 -26.70 -7.30 -17.97
C ASP A 251 -25.89 -7.66 -16.70
N LYS A 252 -25.24 -8.81 -16.68
CA LYS A 252 -24.37 -9.25 -15.59
C LYS A 252 -22.97 -8.68 -15.66
N PHE A 253 -22.62 -8.01 -16.76
CA PHE A 253 -21.35 -7.36 -16.90
C PHE A 253 -21.35 -5.96 -16.30
N SER A 254 -20.24 -5.60 -15.68
CA SER A 254 -19.89 -4.24 -15.28
C SER A 254 -18.74 -3.74 -16.14
N PHE A 255 -18.77 -2.45 -16.47
CA PHE A 255 -17.69 -1.79 -17.19
C PHE A 255 -17.23 -0.60 -16.37
N LYS A 256 -15.92 -0.41 -16.30
CA LYS A 256 -15.31 0.72 -15.60
C LYS A 256 -14.26 1.34 -16.49
N ALA A 257 -14.24 2.67 -16.55
CA ALA A 257 -13.17 3.41 -17.20
C ALA A 257 -12.74 4.53 -16.26
N GLY A 258 -11.46 4.83 -16.21
CA GLY A 258 -10.93 5.86 -15.32
C GLY A 258 -9.71 6.54 -15.88
N MET A 259 -9.50 7.76 -15.42
CA MET A 259 -8.31 8.57 -15.65
C MET A 259 -7.80 9.05 -14.29
N SER A 260 -6.49 9.04 -14.11
CA SER A 260 -5.82 9.55 -12.92
C SER A 260 -4.67 10.46 -13.31
N TYR A 261 -4.57 11.58 -12.64
CA TYR A 261 -3.42 12.47 -12.67
C TYR A 261 -2.89 12.58 -11.24
N LEU A 262 -1.63 12.20 -11.04
CA LEU A 262 -0.96 12.25 -9.74
C LEU A 262 0.29 13.11 -9.88
N LYS A 263 0.44 14.04 -8.95
CA LYS A 263 1.66 14.86 -8.83
C LYS A 263 2.22 14.63 -7.45
N HIS A 264 3.36 13.95 -7.38
CA HIS A 264 4.10 13.69 -6.16
C HIS A 264 5.26 14.68 -6.06
N MET A 265 5.50 15.17 -4.87
CA MET A 265 6.68 15.95 -4.54
C MET A 265 7.57 15.11 -3.62
N LEU A 266 8.82 14.96 -3.98
CA LEU A 266 9.80 14.24 -3.18
C LEU A 266 10.38 15.14 -2.10
N ASN A 267 10.93 14.53 -1.06
CA ASN A 267 11.53 15.27 0.04
C ASN A 267 12.90 15.86 -0.33
N TYR A 268 13.65 15.18 -1.19
CA TYR A 268 14.96 15.61 -1.65
C TYR A 268 14.81 16.53 -2.87
N ASP A 269 15.46 17.69 -2.85
CA ASP A 269 15.50 18.73 -3.89
C ASP A 269 14.14 19.18 -4.44
N ASN A 270 13.02 18.85 -3.75
CA ASN A 270 11.66 19.11 -4.22
C ASN A 270 11.41 18.57 -5.65
N GLU A 271 12.07 17.49 -6.02
CA GLU A 271 11.81 16.81 -7.29
C GLU A 271 10.34 16.39 -7.38
N GLU A 272 9.81 16.51 -8.58
CA GLU A 272 8.42 16.18 -8.86
C GLU A 272 8.33 14.91 -9.69
N ILE A 273 7.35 14.06 -9.35
CA ILE A 273 6.98 12.90 -10.15
C ILE A 273 5.55 13.14 -10.61
N VAL A 274 5.34 13.17 -11.91
CA VAL A 274 4.01 13.34 -12.50
C VAL A 274 3.61 12.04 -13.17
N GLU A 275 2.44 11.52 -12.81
CA GLU A 275 1.88 10.31 -13.41
C GLU A 275 0.51 10.62 -14.01
N LEU A 276 0.35 10.33 -15.30
CA LEU A 276 -0.93 10.34 -16.01
C LEU A 276 -1.27 8.92 -16.41
N GLY A 277 -2.38 8.40 -15.90
CA GLY A 277 -2.79 7.04 -16.12
C GLY A 277 -4.26 6.90 -16.53
N PHE A 278 -4.53 5.81 -17.24
CA PHE A 278 -5.86 5.40 -17.66
C PHE A 278 -6.11 3.96 -17.21
N SER A 279 -7.35 3.67 -16.87
CA SER A 279 -7.77 2.33 -16.47
C SER A 279 -9.03 1.92 -17.18
N VAL A 280 -9.10 0.64 -17.54
CA VAL A 280 -10.32 0.02 -18.03
C VAL A 280 -10.57 -1.26 -17.23
N GLY A 281 -11.82 -1.56 -16.95
CA GLY A 281 -12.19 -2.74 -16.16
C GLY A 281 -13.46 -3.40 -16.70
N LEU A 282 -13.47 -4.72 -16.63
CA LEU A 282 -14.59 -5.57 -16.94
C LEU A 282 -14.87 -6.46 -15.74
N GLY A 283 -16.09 -6.48 -15.26
CA GLY A 283 -16.52 -7.40 -14.21
C GLY A 283 -17.66 -8.27 -14.68
N PHE A 284 -17.74 -9.49 -14.15
CA PHE A 284 -18.83 -10.40 -14.38
C PHE A 284 -19.41 -10.89 -13.05
N LYS A 285 -20.69 -10.61 -12.85
CA LYS A 285 -21.44 -11.00 -11.66
C LYS A 285 -22.15 -12.33 -11.90
N PHE A 286 -21.80 -13.39 -11.16
CA PHE A 286 -22.34 -14.72 -11.38
C PHE A 286 -23.41 -15.14 -10.35
N LYS A 287 -23.53 -14.41 -9.23
CA LYS A 287 -24.61 -14.59 -8.26
C LYS A 287 -25.12 -13.22 -7.76
N PRO A 288 -26.39 -13.12 -7.31
CA PRO A 288 -26.97 -11.86 -6.87
C PRO A 288 -26.21 -11.21 -5.70
N VAL A 289 -25.62 -12.01 -4.83
CA VAL A 289 -24.97 -11.50 -3.61
C VAL A 289 -23.47 -11.41 -3.83
N GLY A 290 -23.02 -10.28 -4.35
CA GLY A 290 -21.60 -9.87 -4.30
C GLY A 290 -20.55 -10.81 -4.92
N ASN A 291 -20.99 -11.87 -5.60
CA ASN A 291 -20.06 -12.83 -6.23
C ASN A 291 -19.72 -12.37 -7.63
N GLN A 292 -18.50 -11.88 -7.80
CA GLN A 292 -18.05 -11.22 -9.02
C GLN A 292 -16.59 -11.55 -9.32
N VAL A 293 -16.27 -11.67 -10.59
CA VAL A 293 -14.88 -11.64 -11.08
C VAL A 293 -14.65 -10.34 -11.80
N ASP A 294 -13.59 -9.66 -11.47
CA ASP A 294 -13.16 -8.39 -12.09
C ASP A 294 -11.81 -8.57 -12.76
N LEU A 295 -11.68 -8.05 -13.96
CA LEU A 295 -10.43 -7.86 -14.68
C LEU A 295 -10.23 -6.37 -14.89
N SER A 296 -9.09 -5.83 -14.54
CA SER A 296 -8.75 -4.44 -14.83
C SER A 296 -7.36 -4.32 -15.42
N TYR A 297 -7.21 -3.36 -16.30
CA TYR A 297 -5.97 -2.98 -16.91
C TYR A 297 -5.74 -1.49 -16.71
N TYR A 298 -4.56 -1.16 -16.18
CA TYR A 298 -4.08 0.20 -16.01
C TYR A 298 -2.86 0.41 -16.88
N PHE A 299 -2.77 1.57 -17.52
CA PHE A 299 -1.61 2.03 -18.24
C PHE A 299 -1.39 3.52 -18.00
N GLY A 300 -0.14 3.95 -17.93
CA GLY A 300 0.20 5.33 -17.65
C GLY A 300 1.65 5.66 -17.95
N ASN A 301 1.92 6.93 -18.04
CA ASN A 301 3.26 7.49 -18.16
C ASN A 301 3.63 8.19 -16.87
N ARG A 302 4.85 7.96 -16.43
CA ARG A 302 5.45 8.64 -15.28
C ARG A 302 6.67 9.42 -15.73
N GLU A 303 6.73 10.69 -15.35
CA GLU A 303 7.80 11.62 -15.67
C GLU A 303 8.44 12.11 -14.36
N TYR A 304 9.75 12.20 -14.35
CA TYR A 304 10.55 12.69 -13.24
C TYR A 304 11.15 14.04 -13.62
N SER A 305 11.05 15.07 -12.78
CA SER A 305 11.52 16.42 -13.10
C SER A 305 13.06 16.53 -13.26
N GLY A 306 13.80 15.59 -12.68
CA GLY A 306 15.26 15.55 -12.73
C GLY A 306 15.85 14.66 -13.83
N PHE A 307 15.02 13.93 -14.59
CA PHE A 307 15.46 12.95 -15.58
C PHE A 307 14.70 13.12 -16.89
N GLU A 308 15.39 12.95 -18.02
CA GLU A 308 14.75 12.96 -19.34
C GLU A 308 13.95 11.68 -19.63
N GLU A 309 14.19 10.63 -18.85
CA GLU A 309 13.57 9.34 -19.04
C GLU A 309 12.12 9.32 -18.52
N LYS A 310 11.25 8.69 -19.32
CA LYS A 310 9.84 8.47 -18.98
C LYS A 310 9.62 6.99 -18.75
N GLU A 311 8.93 6.67 -17.67
CA GLU A 311 8.49 5.29 -17.40
C GLU A 311 7.10 5.06 -17.96
N PHE A 312 6.92 3.94 -18.68
CA PHE A 312 5.62 3.45 -19.07
C PHE A 312 5.18 2.34 -18.13
N ILE A 313 4.10 2.58 -17.41
CA ILE A 313 3.57 1.66 -16.40
C ILE A 313 2.40 0.89 -16.98
N GLN A 314 2.42 -0.43 -16.81
CA GLN A 314 1.31 -1.30 -17.15
C GLN A 314 1.00 -2.23 -15.97
N GLN A 315 -0.28 -2.38 -15.63
CA GLN A 315 -0.71 -3.27 -14.57
C GLN A 315 -1.99 -4.00 -14.96
N ILE A 316 -1.96 -5.33 -14.86
CA ILE A 316 -3.14 -6.17 -14.97
C ILE A 316 -3.52 -6.64 -13.57
N GLN A 317 -4.78 -6.50 -13.21
CA GLN A 317 -5.31 -6.96 -11.93
C GLN A 317 -6.53 -7.84 -12.16
N ILE A 318 -6.52 -9.02 -11.54
CA ILE A 318 -7.66 -9.95 -11.50
C ILE A 318 -8.14 -9.99 -10.05
N GLY A 319 -9.42 -9.69 -9.85
CA GLY A 319 -10.09 -9.73 -8.56
C GLY A 319 -11.22 -10.75 -8.55
N ILE A 320 -11.36 -11.49 -7.46
CA ILE A 320 -12.48 -12.37 -7.22
C ILE A 320 -13.12 -11.94 -5.90
N SER A 321 -14.37 -11.50 -5.98
CA SER A 321 -15.19 -11.19 -4.82
C SER A 321 -16.14 -12.35 -4.55
N LEU A 322 -16.09 -12.89 -3.33
CA LEU A 322 -17.00 -13.91 -2.85
C LEU A 322 -17.70 -13.34 -1.62
N ALA A 323 -19.01 -13.26 -1.68
CA ALA A 323 -19.84 -12.80 -0.57
C ALA A 323 -20.93 -13.80 -0.26
N ASP A 324 -21.25 -13.95 1.01
CA ASP A 324 -22.38 -14.75 1.47
C ASP A 324 -23.15 -13.99 2.55
N ILE A 325 -24.46 -14.23 2.62
CA ILE A 325 -25.33 -13.64 3.64
C ILE A 325 -25.41 -14.63 4.81
N TRP A 326 -24.68 -14.35 5.87
CA TRP A 326 -24.58 -15.26 7.03
C TRP A 326 -25.79 -15.19 7.95
N PHE A 327 -26.63 -14.14 7.88
CA PHE A 327 -27.78 -13.94 8.75
C PHE A 327 -29.02 -13.66 7.93
N VAL A 328 -29.60 -14.69 7.37
CA VAL A 328 -30.98 -14.64 6.85
C VAL A 328 -31.93 -15.04 7.97
N LYS A 329 -32.80 -14.12 8.40
CA LYS A 329 -33.89 -14.44 9.30
C LYS A 329 -34.75 -15.49 8.63
N ARG A 330 -34.67 -16.76 9.06
CA ARG A 330 -35.58 -17.80 8.57
C ARG A 330 -37.01 -17.36 8.90
N ARG A 331 -37.81 -17.15 7.86
CA ARG A 331 -39.25 -17.07 8.07
C ARG A 331 -39.70 -18.40 8.71
N GLN A 332 -40.07 -18.36 9.98
CA GLN A 332 -40.85 -19.43 10.57
C GLN A 332 -42.19 -19.44 9.82
N LYS A 333 -42.49 -20.59 9.18
CA LYS A 333 -43.82 -20.88 8.63
C LYS A 333 -44.79 -21.13 9.76
#